data_d67729e21d6b6bc6292bd500b18c85d3
#
_entry.id   d67729e21d6b6bc6292bd500b18c85d3
#
_cell.length_a   1.000
_cell.length_b   1.000
_cell.length_c   1.000
_cell.angle_alpha   90.00
_cell.angle_beta   90.00
_cell.angle_gamma   90.00
#
_symmetry.space_group_name_H-M   'P 1'
#
loop_
_entity.id
_entity.type
_entity.pdbx_description
1 polymer ?
#
loop_
_entity_poly.entity_id
_entity_poly.type
_entity_poly.pdbx_seq_one_letter_code
_entity_poly.pdbx_strand_id
1 'polypeptide(L)'
;LSQGETLSLRDMLYGLMLASGNDAAVAIAEHIGGTAEEFCRMMTARAAELGCQNTVFLTPHGLPCDGHYTTAHDLALIARQAMTQPLFREIVSTRRATIPWEGRPYSRVLSSKNKLLATYEGATGIKTGYTRKAGRCLVFGAERNGMRIIGVVLNCPDWFDEAARLMDRAFQRYESVTMLNAGESLRTLPVAHSGGASVHAVLAADLRGVVMQGAIPSIEIDLGSEELDAPVIRGTPLGVARLISGGEVIAEVPLVADADVPRDDFPAHWRRIWENWLMVENAPVTNGV
;
A
#
# COMPACT_ATOMS: atom_id res chain seq x y z
N LEU A 1 0.25 -1.21 -32.32
CA LEU A 1 0.47 0.21 -32.66
C LEU A 1 0.82 0.36 -34.12
N SER A 2 0.50 1.51 -34.69
CA SER A 2 0.88 1.86 -36.06
C SER A 2 1.92 2.99 -36.02
N GLN A 3 2.74 3.11 -37.08
CA GLN A 3 3.71 4.21 -37.17
C GLN A 3 2.98 5.56 -37.19
N GLY A 4 3.39 6.49 -36.32
CA GLY A 4 2.78 7.83 -36.19
C GLY A 4 1.52 7.87 -35.32
N GLU A 5 1.04 6.73 -34.81
CA GLU A 5 -0.13 6.69 -33.92
C GLU A 5 0.22 7.35 -32.58
N THR A 6 -0.66 8.23 -32.10
CA THR A 6 -0.54 8.90 -30.79
C THR A 6 -1.54 8.34 -29.81
N LEU A 7 -1.07 7.88 -28.66
CA LEU A 7 -1.87 7.38 -27.56
C LEU A 7 -1.41 7.99 -26.23
N SER A 8 -2.35 8.13 -25.29
CA SER A 8 -1.96 8.48 -23.92
C SER A 8 -1.17 7.34 -23.26
N LEU A 9 -0.27 7.66 -22.34
CA LEU A 9 0.44 6.64 -21.56
C LEU A 9 -0.54 5.69 -20.85
N ARG A 10 -1.68 6.21 -20.37
CA ARG A 10 -2.73 5.40 -19.75
C ARG A 10 -3.30 4.37 -20.72
N ASP A 11 -3.61 4.76 -21.95
CA ASP A 11 -4.14 3.85 -22.96
C ASP A 11 -3.10 2.79 -23.38
N MET A 12 -1.84 3.19 -23.46
CA MET A 12 -0.73 2.27 -23.72
C MET A 12 -0.56 1.26 -22.58
N LEU A 13 -0.72 1.67 -21.32
CA LEU A 13 -0.70 0.77 -20.16
C LEU A 13 -1.88 -0.23 -20.20
N TYR A 14 -3.07 0.18 -20.63
CA TYR A 14 -4.16 -0.77 -20.89
C TYR A 14 -3.81 -1.77 -21.99
N GLY A 15 -3.21 -1.31 -23.08
CA GLY A 15 -2.72 -2.18 -24.17
C GLY A 15 -1.68 -3.19 -23.68
N LEU A 16 -0.73 -2.73 -22.88
CA LEU A 16 0.32 -3.55 -22.28
C LEU A 16 -0.26 -4.60 -21.31
N MET A 17 -1.11 -4.19 -20.38
CA MET A 17 -1.53 -5.07 -19.28
C MET A 17 -2.65 -6.03 -19.69
N LEU A 18 -3.65 -5.58 -20.46
CA LEU A 18 -4.78 -6.42 -20.86
C LEU A 18 -4.43 -7.31 -22.05
N ALA A 19 -3.92 -6.71 -23.14
CA ALA A 19 -3.64 -7.41 -24.38
C ALA A 19 -2.24 -8.01 -24.45
N SER A 20 -1.33 -7.65 -23.51
CA SER A 20 0.09 -7.99 -23.54
C SER A 20 0.77 -7.45 -24.82
N GLY A 21 0.55 -6.15 -25.14
CA GLY A 21 1.11 -5.50 -26.31
C GLY A 21 2.63 -5.32 -26.18
N ASN A 22 3.40 -6.08 -26.93
CA ASN A 22 4.88 -5.95 -26.96
C ASN A 22 5.29 -4.61 -27.55
N ASP A 23 4.57 -4.13 -28.57
CA ASP A 23 4.71 -2.82 -29.18
C ASP A 23 4.49 -1.68 -28.18
N ALA A 24 3.46 -1.79 -27.32
CA ALA A 24 3.22 -0.84 -26.25
C ALA A 24 4.37 -0.87 -25.22
N ALA A 25 4.89 -2.06 -24.87
CA ALA A 25 6.01 -2.18 -23.94
C ALA A 25 7.27 -1.46 -24.48
N VAL A 26 7.60 -1.66 -25.77
CA VAL A 26 8.75 -1.00 -26.40
C VAL A 26 8.56 0.51 -26.46
N ALA A 27 7.38 0.97 -26.91
CA ALA A 27 7.12 2.41 -27.02
C ALA A 27 7.15 3.13 -25.66
N ILE A 28 6.64 2.51 -24.58
CA ILE A 28 6.76 3.03 -23.22
C ILE A 28 8.22 3.05 -22.77
N ALA A 29 8.97 1.99 -23.06
CA ALA A 29 10.39 1.88 -22.70
C ALA A 29 11.23 2.97 -23.36
N GLU A 30 11.06 3.18 -24.66
CA GLU A 30 11.77 4.21 -25.42
C GLU A 30 11.37 5.63 -24.97
N HIS A 31 10.09 5.85 -24.68
CA HIS A 31 9.61 7.16 -24.20
C HIS A 31 10.23 7.54 -22.84
N ILE A 32 10.36 6.59 -21.91
CA ILE A 32 10.86 6.85 -20.56
C ILE A 32 12.38 6.75 -20.47
N GLY A 33 12.96 5.74 -21.10
CA GLY A 33 14.40 5.45 -21.03
C GLY A 33 15.23 6.05 -22.15
N GLY A 34 14.59 6.63 -23.18
CA GLY A 34 15.27 7.05 -24.41
C GLY A 34 15.57 5.88 -25.34
N THR A 35 15.97 4.73 -24.81
CA THR A 35 16.13 3.45 -25.51
C THR A 35 15.54 2.30 -24.71
N ALA A 36 15.18 1.20 -25.37
CA ALA A 36 14.70 0.00 -24.70
C ALA A 36 15.75 -0.61 -23.76
N GLU A 37 17.02 -0.56 -24.14
CA GLU A 37 18.15 -1.06 -23.34
C GLU A 37 18.32 -0.24 -22.06
N GLU A 38 18.25 1.10 -22.13
CA GLU A 38 18.34 1.96 -20.97
C GLU A 38 17.18 1.70 -20.01
N PHE A 39 15.97 1.59 -20.55
CA PHE A 39 14.79 1.27 -19.74
C PHE A 39 14.94 -0.09 -19.05
N CYS A 40 15.47 -1.12 -19.70
CA CYS A 40 15.75 -2.42 -19.09
C CYS A 40 16.79 -2.33 -17.96
N ARG A 41 17.79 -1.45 -18.09
CA ARG A 41 18.71 -1.15 -16.98
C ARG A 41 18.00 -0.50 -15.80
N MET A 42 17.12 0.47 -16.08
CA MET A 42 16.28 1.08 -15.05
C MET A 42 15.36 0.05 -14.35
N MET A 43 14.73 -0.85 -15.12
CA MET A 43 13.90 -1.94 -14.58
C MET A 43 14.71 -2.85 -13.64
N THR A 44 15.91 -3.25 -14.04
CA THR A 44 16.81 -4.11 -13.26
C THR A 44 17.26 -3.41 -11.98
N ALA A 45 17.68 -2.14 -12.07
CA ALA A 45 18.06 -1.34 -10.91
C ALA A 45 16.89 -1.20 -9.93
N ARG A 46 15.68 -0.90 -10.46
CA ARG A 46 14.48 -0.79 -9.62
C ARG A 46 14.11 -2.11 -8.94
N ALA A 47 14.26 -3.24 -9.62
CA ALA A 47 14.05 -4.55 -9.01
C ALA A 47 15.03 -4.79 -7.84
N ALA A 48 16.31 -4.44 -8.00
CA ALA A 48 17.31 -4.55 -6.93
C ALA A 48 16.96 -3.67 -5.71
N GLU A 49 16.50 -2.42 -5.92
CA GLU A 49 16.01 -1.53 -4.85
C GLU A 49 14.81 -2.13 -4.08
N LEU A 50 14.00 -2.94 -4.75
CA LEU A 50 12.86 -3.65 -4.14
C LEU A 50 13.27 -4.92 -3.38
N GLY A 51 14.57 -5.25 -3.36
CA GLY A 51 15.11 -6.44 -2.71
C GLY A 51 15.17 -7.69 -3.60
N CYS A 52 14.93 -7.56 -4.92
CA CYS A 52 15.10 -8.67 -5.84
C CYS A 52 16.57 -9.03 -6.01
N GLN A 53 16.91 -10.30 -5.80
CA GLN A 53 18.30 -10.76 -5.85
C GLN A 53 18.64 -11.56 -7.12
N ASN A 54 17.62 -12.05 -7.81
CA ASN A 54 17.75 -12.95 -8.95
C ASN A 54 16.87 -12.51 -10.12
N THR A 55 16.98 -11.23 -10.50
CA THR A 55 16.19 -10.64 -11.59
C THR A 55 17.04 -9.74 -12.46
N VAL A 56 17.06 -10.02 -13.76
CA VAL A 56 17.68 -9.18 -14.78
C VAL A 56 16.70 -9.02 -15.95
N PHE A 57 16.41 -7.78 -16.29
CA PHE A 57 15.59 -7.40 -17.43
C PHE A 57 16.47 -6.98 -18.60
N LEU A 58 16.33 -7.65 -19.74
CA LEU A 58 17.03 -7.32 -21.01
C LEU A 58 16.06 -6.95 -22.13
N THR A 59 14.76 -7.22 -21.91
CA THR A 59 13.71 -6.80 -22.83
C THR A 59 12.53 -6.22 -22.04
N PRO A 60 11.84 -5.16 -22.52
CA PRO A 60 10.72 -4.55 -21.79
C PRO A 60 9.44 -5.37 -21.88
N HIS A 61 9.35 -6.32 -22.81
CA HIS A 61 8.15 -7.13 -23.11
C HIS A 61 8.25 -8.59 -22.62
N GLY A 62 9.42 -9.03 -22.12
CA GLY A 62 9.59 -10.39 -21.58
C GLY A 62 9.76 -11.50 -22.63
N LEU A 63 10.03 -11.19 -23.89
CA LEU A 63 10.42 -12.22 -24.86
C LEU A 63 11.82 -12.78 -24.51
N PRO A 64 12.07 -14.06 -24.83
CA PRO A 64 13.31 -14.73 -24.47
C PRO A 64 14.56 -14.02 -25.01
N CYS A 65 15.49 -13.78 -24.12
CA CYS A 65 16.83 -13.28 -24.40
C CYS A 65 17.79 -13.97 -23.42
N ASP A 66 19.01 -14.26 -23.85
CA ASP A 66 19.99 -14.88 -22.98
C ASP A 66 20.39 -13.92 -21.86
N GLY A 67 20.36 -14.40 -20.62
CA GLY A 67 20.56 -13.55 -19.45
C GLY A 67 19.32 -12.80 -18.93
N HIS A 68 18.14 -12.95 -19.58
CA HIS A 68 16.88 -12.41 -19.08
C HIS A 68 16.20 -13.44 -18.17
N TYR A 69 16.15 -13.20 -16.87
CA TYR A 69 15.61 -14.14 -15.88
C TYR A 69 15.00 -13.41 -14.66
N THR A 70 14.20 -14.16 -13.95
CA THR A 70 13.60 -13.75 -12.65
C THR A 70 13.24 -14.99 -11.84
N THR A 71 12.76 -14.77 -10.61
CA THR A 71 12.20 -15.80 -9.74
C THR A 71 10.75 -15.48 -9.35
N ALA A 72 10.02 -16.48 -8.83
CA ALA A 72 8.66 -16.26 -8.33
C ALA A 72 8.66 -15.29 -7.14
N HIS A 73 9.66 -15.38 -6.26
CA HIS A 73 9.83 -14.47 -5.12
C HIS A 73 10.02 -13.02 -5.59
N ASP A 74 10.95 -12.79 -6.51
CA ASP A 74 11.26 -11.44 -6.99
C ASP A 74 10.07 -10.81 -7.72
N LEU A 75 9.34 -11.58 -8.55
CA LEU A 75 8.11 -11.11 -9.19
C LEU A 75 7.01 -10.78 -8.16
N ALA A 76 6.94 -11.49 -7.05
CA ALA A 76 6.00 -11.17 -5.97
C ALA A 76 6.37 -9.84 -5.29
N LEU A 77 7.65 -9.56 -5.07
CA LEU A 77 8.14 -8.27 -4.54
C LEU A 77 7.78 -7.11 -5.48
N ILE A 78 8.07 -7.28 -6.77
CA ILE A 78 7.73 -6.29 -7.80
C ILE A 78 6.21 -6.04 -7.86
N ALA A 79 5.42 -7.13 -7.87
CA ALA A 79 3.97 -7.04 -7.90
C ALA A 79 3.42 -6.36 -6.64
N ARG A 80 3.96 -6.67 -5.46
CA ARG A 80 3.58 -6.03 -4.19
C ARG A 80 3.76 -4.51 -4.27
N GLN A 81 4.90 -4.05 -4.77
CA GLN A 81 5.15 -2.61 -4.96
C GLN A 81 4.22 -2.01 -6.02
N ALA A 82 4.04 -2.66 -7.16
CA ALA A 82 3.14 -2.16 -8.21
C ALA A 82 1.70 -2.03 -7.73
N MET A 83 1.22 -2.98 -6.93
CA MET A 83 -0.12 -2.98 -6.34
C MET A 83 -0.34 -1.89 -5.27
N THR A 84 0.67 -1.14 -4.85
CA THR A 84 0.49 0.07 -4.04
C THR A 84 -0.05 1.24 -4.87
N GLN A 85 0.16 1.23 -6.20
CA GLN A 85 -0.25 2.30 -7.11
C GLN A 85 -1.72 2.15 -7.51
N PRO A 86 -2.59 3.14 -7.23
CA PRO A 86 -4.03 3.05 -7.52
C PRO A 86 -4.33 2.80 -9.00
N LEU A 87 -3.65 3.51 -9.91
CA LEU A 87 -3.83 3.35 -11.36
C LEU A 87 -3.42 1.94 -11.83
N PHE A 88 -2.36 1.38 -11.28
CA PHE A 88 -1.95 0.01 -11.62
C PHE A 88 -3.03 -1.00 -11.19
N ARG A 89 -3.55 -0.89 -9.97
CA ARG A 89 -4.65 -1.74 -9.50
C ARG A 89 -5.88 -1.65 -10.40
N GLU A 90 -6.28 -0.44 -10.77
CA GLU A 90 -7.40 -0.21 -11.69
C GLU A 90 -7.18 -0.95 -13.02
N ILE A 91 -6.02 -0.75 -13.66
CA ILE A 91 -5.72 -1.34 -14.97
C ILE A 91 -5.70 -2.87 -14.90
N VAL A 92 -4.98 -3.47 -13.95
CA VAL A 92 -4.79 -4.92 -13.89
C VAL A 92 -6.04 -5.69 -13.46
N SER A 93 -6.96 -5.03 -12.75
CA SER A 93 -8.28 -5.59 -12.38
C SER A 93 -9.35 -5.40 -13.48
N THR A 94 -9.05 -4.61 -14.51
CA THR A 94 -9.98 -4.35 -15.60
C THR A 94 -10.10 -5.55 -16.52
N ARG A 95 -11.34 -6.04 -16.70
CA ARG A 95 -11.64 -7.18 -17.59
C ARG A 95 -11.67 -6.78 -19.06
N ARG A 96 -12.17 -5.58 -19.36
CA ARG A 96 -12.32 -5.04 -20.70
C ARG A 96 -12.23 -3.51 -20.67
N ALA A 97 -11.45 -2.95 -21.58
CA ALA A 97 -11.30 -1.51 -21.78
C ALA A 97 -11.47 -1.16 -23.26
N THR A 98 -11.87 0.07 -23.51
CA THR A 98 -11.96 0.62 -24.87
C THR A 98 -11.05 1.85 -24.93
N ILE A 99 -10.11 1.84 -25.88
CA ILE A 99 -9.16 2.94 -26.08
C ILE A 99 -9.33 3.53 -27.50
N PRO A 100 -8.96 4.79 -27.73
CA PRO A 100 -8.99 5.39 -29.07
C PRO A 100 -8.19 4.55 -30.07
N TRP A 101 -8.60 4.63 -31.34
CA TRP A 101 -7.85 4.08 -32.47
C TRP A 101 -7.75 5.14 -33.53
N GLU A 102 -6.65 5.86 -33.52
CA GLU A 102 -6.38 6.96 -34.43
C GLU A 102 -6.55 6.52 -35.90
N GLY A 103 -7.18 7.36 -36.72
CA GLY A 103 -7.45 7.07 -38.11
C GLY A 103 -8.56 6.03 -38.38
N ARG A 104 -9.30 5.60 -37.33
CA ARG A 104 -10.44 4.69 -37.47
C ARG A 104 -11.72 5.31 -36.89
N PRO A 105 -12.91 5.03 -37.48
CA PRO A 105 -14.21 5.51 -36.99
C PRO A 105 -14.70 4.75 -35.76
N TYR A 106 -13.93 3.79 -35.23
CA TYR A 106 -14.26 2.96 -34.08
C TYR A 106 -13.05 2.84 -33.13
N SER A 107 -13.33 2.60 -31.87
CA SER A 107 -12.34 2.43 -30.82
C SER A 107 -11.79 0.99 -30.77
N ARG A 108 -10.59 0.83 -30.22
CA ARG A 108 -9.95 -0.47 -30.01
C ARG A 108 -10.44 -1.07 -28.69
N VAL A 109 -11.00 -2.27 -28.75
CA VAL A 109 -11.45 -3.01 -27.58
C VAL A 109 -10.35 -3.96 -27.10
N LEU A 110 -9.95 -3.79 -25.85
CA LEU A 110 -8.96 -4.61 -25.17
C LEU A 110 -9.65 -5.53 -24.16
N SER A 111 -9.28 -6.81 -24.16
CA SER A 111 -9.77 -7.78 -23.18
C SER A 111 -8.63 -8.40 -22.42
N SER A 112 -8.75 -8.50 -21.11
CA SER A 112 -7.75 -9.14 -20.26
C SER A 112 -7.62 -10.61 -20.60
N LYS A 113 -6.37 -11.09 -20.68
CA LYS A 113 -6.04 -12.50 -20.84
C LYS A 113 -6.12 -13.28 -19.52
N ASN A 114 -6.26 -12.58 -18.40
CA ASN A 114 -6.37 -13.20 -17.08
C ASN A 114 -7.80 -13.67 -16.80
N LYS A 115 -8.04 -14.96 -16.96
CA LYS A 115 -9.35 -15.56 -16.75
C LYS A 115 -9.83 -15.46 -15.30
N LEU A 116 -8.93 -15.39 -14.32
CA LEU A 116 -9.30 -15.30 -12.90
C LEU A 116 -10.18 -14.08 -12.59
N LEU A 117 -10.01 -12.98 -13.33
CA LEU A 117 -10.87 -11.80 -13.18
C LEU A 117 -12.36 -12.09 -13.42
N ALA A 118 -12.68 -13.18 -14.14
CA ALA A 118 -14.04 -13.59 -14.42
C ALA A 118 -14.50 -14.78 -13.59
N THR A 119 -13.56 -15.63 -13.14
CA THR A 119 -13.87 -16.96 -12.59
C THR A 119 -13.55 -17.10 -11.11
N TYR A 120 -12.76 -16.17 -10.52
CA TYR A 120 -12.36 -16.25 -9.12
C TYR A 120 -12.85 -15.02 -8.36
N GLU A 121 -13.60 -15.25 -7.30
CA GLU A 121 -14.16 -14.19 -6.47
C GLU A 121 -13.05 -13.38 -5.76
N GLY A 122 -13.13 -12.06 -5.86
CA GLY A 122 -12.14 -11.15 -5.29
C GLY A 122 -10.84 -11.04 -6.10
N ALA A 123 -10.74 -11.65 -7.30
CA ALA A 123 -9.54 -11.52 -8.13
C ALA A 123 -9.24 -10.06 -8.49
N THR A 124 -7.99 -9.62 -8.25
CA THR A 124 -7.51 -8.25 -8.49
C THR A 124 -6.49 -8.13 -9.63
N GLY A 125 -6.20 -9.23 -10.32
CA GLY A 125 -5.25 -9.25 -11.45
C GLY A 125 -4.32 -10.45 -11.38
N ILE A 126 -3.05 -10.40 -11.83
CA ILE A 126 -2.28 -9.21 -12.23
C ILE A 126 -1.84 -9.33 -13.69
N LYS A 127 -0.98 -10.35 -14.03
CA LYS A 127 -0.43 -10.47 -15.38
C LYS A 127 -0.14 -11.92 -15.77
N THR A 128 -0.56 -12.29 -16.98
CA THR A 128 -0.25 -13.56 -17.65
C THR A 128 0.99 -13.42 -18.52
N GLY A 129 1.78 -14.46 -18.64
CA GLY A 129 2.90 -14.56 -19.55
C GLY A 129 3.04 -15.96 -20.16
N TYR A 130 3.41 -16.03 -21.43
CA TYR A 130 3.70 -17.30 -22.08
C TYR A 130 4.76 -17.15 -23.16
N THR A 131 5.77 -17.99 -23.10
CA THR A 131 6.68 -18.27 -24.21
C THR A 131 6.97 -19.77 -24.25
N ARG A 132 7.45 -20.29 -25.36
CA ARG A 132 7.84 -21.72 -25.44
C ARG A 132 8.95 -22.07 -24.45
N LYS A 133 9.87 -21.14 -24.17
CA LYS A 133 11.02 -21.32 -23.24
C LYS A 133 10.59 -21.24 -21.78
N ALA A 134 9.73 -20.30 -21.43
CA ALA A 134 9.32 -20.07 -20.06
C ALA A 134 8.08 -20.89 -19.61
N GLY A 135 7.32 -21.44 -20.55
CA GLY A 135 6.03 -22.05 -20.23
C GLY A 135 4.97 -21.02 -19.86
N ARG A 136 3.90 -21.46 -19.21
CA ARG A 136 2.83 -20.59 -18.72
C ARG A 136 3.20 -20.03 -17.35
N CYS A 137 3.17 -18.69 -17.24
CA CYS A 137 3.53 -17.95 -16.04
C CYS A 137 2.39 -16.99 -15.68
N LEU A 138 2.09 -16.88 -14.39
CA LEU A 138 1.03 -15.99 -13.91
C LEU A 138 1.45 -15.33 -12.60
N VAL A 139 1.40 -14.02 -12.58
CA VAL A 139 1.33 -13.23 -11.35
C VAL A 139 -0.14 -12.97 -11.09
N PHE A 140 -0.64 -13.36 -9.95
CA PHE A 140 -2.05 -13.28 -9.59
C PHE A 140 -2.25 -12.55 -8.27
N GLY A 141 -3.46 -12.03 -8.06
CA GLY A 141 -3.85 -11.44 -6.79
C GLY A 141 -5.35 -11.57 -6.56
N ALA A 142 -5.72 -11.58 -5.30
CA ALA A 142 -7.11 -11.50 -4.85
C ALA A 142 -7.21 -10.71 -3.54
N GLU A 143 -8.40 -10.15 -3.28
CA GLU A 143 -8.72 -9.46 -2.04
C GLU A 143 -10.07 -9.93 -1.53
N ARG A 144 -10.12 -10.38 -0.25
CA ARG A 144 -11.33 -10.76 0.48
C ARG A 144 -11.22 -10.33 1.93
N ASN A 145 -12.28 -9.78 2.50
CA ASN A 145 -12.36 -9.42 3.92
C ASN A 145 -11.17 -8.58 4.42
N GLY A 146 -10.69 -7.64 3.60
CA GLY A 146 -9.54 -6.79 3.94
C GLY A 146 -8.17 -7.46 3.82
N MET A 147 -8.10 -8.76 3.49
CA MET A 147 -6.86 -9.47 3.20
C MET A 147 -6.57 -9.47 1.71
N ARG A 148 -5.38 -9.01 1.33
CA ARG A 148 -4.87 -9.04 -0.05
C ARG A 148 -3.78 -10.08 -0.20
N ILE A 149 -3.91 -10.91 -1.22
CA ILE A 149 -2.95 -11.96 -1.59
C ILE A 149 -2.32 -11.61 -2.93
N ILE A 150 -1.02 -11.82 -3.05
CA ILE A 150 -0.28 -11.81 -4.30
C ILE A 150 0.49 -13.13 -4.38
N GLY A 151 0.41 -13.80 -5.53
CA GLY A 151 1.13 -15.03 -5.77
C GLY A 151 1.69 -15.10 -7.18
N VAL A 152 2.62 -16.03 -7.38
CA VAL A 152 3.30 -16.24 -8.65
C VAL A 152 3.44 -17.73 -8.93
N VAL A 153 3.06 -18.14 -10.12
CA VAL A 153 3.39 -19.46 -10.66
C VAL A 153 4.18 -19.32 -11.96
N LEU A 154 5.26 -20.10 -12.09
CA LEU A 154 6.14 -20.11 -13.26
C LEU A 154 6.17 -21.51 -13.85
N ASN A 155 6.16 -21.58 -15.20
CA ASN A 155 6.14 -22.83 -15.94
C ASN A 155 5.08 -23.83 -15.44
N CYS A 156 3.86 -23.36 -15.23
CA CYS A 156 2.76 -24.12 -14.67
C CYS A 156 1.68 -24.35 -15.74
N PRO A 157 1.50 -25.60 -16.23
CA PRO A 157 0.50 -25.90 -17.28
C PRO A 157 -0.91 -25.50 -16.87
N ASP A 158 -1.31 -25.75 -15.62
CA ASP A 158 -2.64 -25.47 -15.08
C ASP A 158 -2.66 -24.19 -14.24
N TRP A 159 -1.98 -23.15 -14.73
CA TRP A 159 -1.69 -21.90 -14.02
C TRP A 159 -2.87 -21.20 -13.34
N PHE A 160 -4.07 -21.24 -13.95
CA PHE A 160 -5.26 -20.63 -13.35
C PHE A 160 -5.84 -21.46 -12.22
N ASP A 161 -5.90 -22.77 -12.38
CA ASP A 161 -6.42 -23.69 -11.36
C ASP A 161 -5.45 -23.75 -10.17
N GLU A 162 -4.13 -23.77 -10.45
CA GLU A 162 -3.11 -23.71 -9.41
C GLU A 162 -3.15 -22.38 -8.64
N ALA A 163 -3.29 -21.26 -9.34
CA ALA A 163 -3.44 -19.95 -8.70
C ALA A 163 -4.70 -19.90 -7.80
N ALA A 164 -5.83 -20.43 -8.28
CA ALA A 164 -7.06 -20.50 -7.49
C ALA A 164 -6.85 -21.34 -6.22
N ARG A 165 -6.25 -22.54 -6.34
CA ARG A 165 -5.93 -23.40 -5.18
C ARG A 165 -5.01 -22.75 -4.16
N LEU A 166 -3.99 -22.02 -4.63
CA LEU A 166 -3.06 -21.29 -3.76
C LEU A 166 -3.77 -20.16 -3.01
N MET A 167 -4.64 -19.41 -3.70
CA MET A 167 -5.44 -18.35 -3.07
C MET A 167 -6.43 -18.91 -2.06
N ASP A 168 -7.15 -19.99 -2.39
CA ASP A 168 -8.09 -20.65 -1.46
C ASP A 168 -7.36 -21.14 -0.20
N ARG A 169 -6.18 -21.78 -0.37
CA ARG A 169 -5.36 -22.21 0.77
C ARG A 169 -4.92 -21.01 1.63
N ALA A 170 -4.56 -19.89 1.01
CA ALA A 170 -4.15 -18.70 1.76
C ALA A 170 -5.33 -18.10 2.54
N PHE A 171 -6.51 -17.95 1.92
CA PHE A 171 -7.73 -17.46 2.60
C PHE A 171 -8.27 -18.41 3.68
N GLN A 172 -8.00 -19.71 3.57
CA GLN A 172 -8.34 -20.69 4.62
C GLN A 172 -7.35 -20.66 5.78
N ARG A 173 -6.10 -20.22 5.55
CA ARG A 173 -5.03 -20.30 6.53
C ARG A 173 -4.78 -18.98 7.25
N TYR A 174 -5.12 -17.88 6.62
CA TYR A 174 -4.86 -16.54 7.13
C TYR A 174 -6.14 -15.71 7.13
N GLU A 175 -6.19 -14.74 8.04
CA GLU A 175 -7.26 -13.76 8.14
C GLU A 175 -6.71 -12.36 8.42
N SER A 176 -7.46 -11.34 8.02
CA SER A 176 -7.16 -9.96 8.36
C SER A 176 -7.84 -9.59 9.67
N VAL A 177 -7.08 -9.12 10.64
CA VAL A 177 -7.58 -8.64 11.93
C VAL A 177 -7.30 -7.15 12.08
N THR A 178 -8.28 -6.41 12.60
CA THR A 178 -8.11 -5.02 13.05
C THR A 178 -8.17 -5.04 14.57
N MET A 179 -7.06 -4.70 15.23
CA MET A 179 -6.97 -4.73 16.68
C MET A 179 -7.35 -3.40 17.31
N LEU A 180 -7.03 -2.29 16.66
CA LEU A 180 -7.32 -0.94 17.10
C LEU A 180 -7.67 -0.07 15.89
N ASN A 181 -8.51 0.94 16.07
CA ASN A 181 -8.95 1.82 15.01
C ASN A 181 -8.18 3.14 15.00
N ALA A 182 -8.10 3.80 13.85
CA ALA A 182 -7.55 5.14 13.73
C ALA A 182 -8.23 6.11 14.71
N GLY A 183 -7.43 6.97 15.35
CA GLY A 183 -7.91 7.93 16.35
C GLY A 183 -8.17 7.36 17.75
N GLU A 184 -8.01 6.05 17.96
CA GLU A 184 -8.12 5.43 19.27
C GLU A 184 -7.00 5.89 20.18
N SER A 185 -7.35 6.39 21.39
CA SER A 185 -6.39 6.89 22.38
C SER A 185 -5.82 5.73 23.19
N LEU A 186 -4.50 5.61 23.21
CA LEU A 186 -3.80 4.54 23.93
C LEU A 186 -3.11 5.02 25.21
N ARG A 187 -2.69 6.29 25.25
CA ARG A 187 -2.00 6.89 26.41
C ARG A 187 -2.29 8.38 26.48
N THR A 188 -2.34 8.89 27.71
CA THR A 188 -2.35 10.33 27.97
C THR A 188 -0.97 10.73 28.46
N LEU A 189 -0.36 11.72 27.82
CA LEU A 189 0.99 12.21 28.14
C LEU A 189 0.88 13.63 28.71
N PRO A 190 1.53 13.92 29.84
CA PRO A 190 1.62 15.27 30.36
C PRO A 190 2.51 16.10 29.45
N VAL A 191 2.19 17.39 29.34
CA VAL A 191 2.97 18.35 28.56
C VAL A 191 3.59 19.39 29.52
N ALA A 192 4.89 19.36 29.68
CA ALA A 192 5.63 20.34 30.47
C ALA A 192 5.48 21.74 29.87
N HIS A 193 5.56 22.78 30.69
CA HIS A 193 5.43 24.18 30.30
C HIS A 193 4.13 24.54 29.55
N SER A 194 3.05 23.76 29.78
CA SER A 194 1.73 23.93 29.18
C SER A 194 0.66 24.44 30.17
N GLY A 195 1.06 24.69 31.42
CA GLY A 195 0.13 25.03 32.49
C GLY A 195 -0.72 23.84 32.99
N GLY A 196 -0.19 22.60 32.88
CA GLY A 196 -0.83 21.40 33.35
C GLY A 196 -1.71 20.71 32.29
N ALA A 197 -1.58 21.08 31.00
CA ALA A 197 -2.27 20.39 29.92
C ALA A 197 -1.64 19.03 29.64
N SER A 198 -2.43 18.15 29.04
CA SER A 198 -2.01 16.84 28.52
C SER A 198 -2.48 16.66 27.09
N VAL A 199 -1.91 15.70 26.41
CA VAL A 199 -2.27 15.31 25.05
C VAL A 199 -2.48 13.79 25.00
N HIS A 200 -3.39 13.33 24.14
CA HIS A 200 -3.57 11.91 23.94
C HIS A 200 -2.72 11.42 22.77
N ALA A 201 -1.99 10.31 22.98
CA ALA A 201 -1.36 9.58 21.92
C ALA A 201 -2.41 8.71 21.23
N VAL A 202 -2.79 9.09 20.02
CA VAL A 202 -3.80 8.41 19.22
C VAL A 202 -3.18 7.74 17.99
N LEU A 203 -3.80 6.65 17.53
CA LEU A 203 -3.37 5.95 16.32
C LEU A 203 -3.60 6.81 15.07
N ALA A 204 -2.56 6.95 14.24
CA ALA A 204 -2.63 7.68 12.96
C ALA A 204 -3.42 6.92 11.89
N ALA A 205 -3.56 5.59 12.02
CA ALA A 205 -4.31 4.72 11.12
C ALA A 205 -4.78 3.47 11.88
N ASP A 206 -5.62 2.63 11.25
CA ASP A 206 -6.01 1.35 11.83
C ASP A 206 -4.79 0.44 12.04
N LEU A 207 -4.63 -0.13 13.23
CA LEU A 207 -3.64 -1.17 13.51
C LEU A 207 -4.23 -2.52 13.10
N ARG A 208 -3.95 -2.90 11.87
CA ARG A 208 -4.44 -4.13 11.25
C ARG A 208 -3.31 -4.92 10.60
N GLY A 209 -3.47 -6.22 10.58
CA GLY A 209 -2.51 -7.11 9.95
C GLY A 209 -3.15 -8.42 9.50
N VAL A 210 -2.38 -9.22 8.79
CA VAL A 210 -2.78 -10.57 8.39
C VAL A 210 -2.09 -11.57 9.32
N VAL A 211 -2.88 -12.40 9.96
CA VAL A 211 -2.42 -13.41 10.91
C VAL A 211 -2.86 -14.80 10.48
N MET A 212 -2.25 -15.84 11.02
CA MET A 212 -2.77 -17.21 10.84
C MET A 212 -4.14 -17.32 11.52
N GLN A 213 -5.07 -18.01 10.88
CA GLN A 213 -6.40 -18.22 11.41
C GLN A 213 -6.32 -18.89 12.80
N GLY A 214 -7.02 -18.27 13.77
CA GLY A 214 -6.99 -18.71 15.16
C GLY A 214 -5.75 -18.27 15.96
N ALA A 215 -4.83 -17.51 15.38
CA ALA A 215 -3.75 -16.89 16.16
C ALA A 215 -4.28 -15.76 17.04
N ILE A 216 -3.68 -15.60 18.20
CA ILE A 216 -3.97 -14.49 19.12
C ILE A 216 -2.81 -13.50 19.03
N PRO A 217 -2.96 -12.41 18.26
CA PRO A 217 -1.95 -11.38 18.18
C PRO A 217 -1.92 -10.53 19.46
N SER A 218 -0.76 -9.92 19.74
CA SER A 218 -0.58 -8.96 20.83
C SER A 218 -0.24 -7.58 20.29
N ILE A 219 -0.45 -6.56 21.13
CA ILE A 219 -0.11 -5.17 20.81
C ILE A 219 1.05 -4.76 21.72
N GLU A 220 2.08 -4.19 21.12
CA GLU A 220 3.17 -3.52 21.81
C GLU A 220 3.09 -2.02 21.51
N ILE A 221 3.22 -1.20 22.57
CA ILE A 221 3.23 0.27 22.47
C ILE A 221 4.61 0.74 22.90
N ASP A 222 5.26 1.48 22.00
CA ASP A 222 6.56 2.08 22.23
C ASP A 222 6.42 3.60 22.11
N LEU A 223 6.49 4.31 23.24
CA LEU A 223 6.44 5.76 23.32
C LEU A 223 7.86 6.30 23.37
N GLY A 224 8.15 7.32 22.57
CA GLY A 224 9.44 7.96 22.54
C GLY A 224 9.77 8.74 23.82
N SER A 225 8.75 9.15 24.59
CA SER A 225 8.87 9.84 25.88
C SER A 225 7.60 9.64 26.70
N GLU A 226 7.73 9.68 28.02
CA GLU A 226 6.61 9.69 28.96
C GLU A 226 6.08 11.11 29.26
N GLU A 227 6.83 12.15 28.89
CA GLU A 227 6.48 13.55 29.04
C GLU A 227 6.94 14.32 27.80
N LEU A 228 6.17 15.32 27.41
CA LEU A 228 6.43 16.17 26.24
C LEU A 228 6.70 17.61 26.68
N ASP A 229 7.45 18.37 25.87
CA ASP A 229 7.65 19.80 26.07
C ASP A 229 6.72 20.61 25.15
N ALA A 230 6.05 21.63 25.72
CA ALA A 230 5.24 22.57 24.93
C ALA A 230 6.14 23.49 24.06
N PRO A 231 5.70 23.88 22.86
CA PRO A 231 4.39 23.57 22.27
C PRO A 231 4.35 22.19 21.60
N VAL A 232 3.23 21.48 21.73
CA VAL A 232 2.93 20.26 20.99
C VAL A 232 1.92 20.59 19.91
N ILE A 233 2.15 20.16 18.68
CA ILE A 233 1.26 20.36 17.54
C ILE A 233 0.51 19.06 17.26
N ARG A 234 -0.78 19.15 16.95
CA ARG A 234 -1.57 18.02 16.51
C ARG A 234 -0.87 17.27 15.37
N GLY A 235 -0.81 15.95 15.47
CA GLY A 235 -0.11 15.10 14.50
C GLY A 235 1.39 14.93 14.77
N THR A 236 1.95 15.57 15.81
CA THR A 236 3.35 15.32 16.23
C THR A 236 3.52 13.83 16.56
N PRO A 237 4.52 13.14 15.98
CA PRO A 237 4.80 11.75 16.31
C PRO A 237 5.20 11.60 17.79
N LEU A 238 4.57 10.65 18.48
CA LEU A 238 4.79 10.38 19.91
C LEU A 238 5.37 8.99 20.17
N GLY A 239 5.27 8.11 19.20
CA GLY A 239 5.70 6.73 19.31
C GLY A 239 5.09 5.85 18.23
N VAL A 240 5.07 4.55 18.47
CA VAL A 240 4.52 3.55 17.55
C VAL A 240 3.74 2.48 18.30
N ALA A 241 2.69 1.97 17.68
CA ALA A 241 1.98 0.76 18.11
C ALA A 241 2.30 -0.35 17.12
N ARG A 242 2.72 -1.51 17.62
CA ARG A 242 3.08 -2.69 16.83
C ARG A 242 2.09 -3.82 17.06
N LEU A 243 1.68 -4.46 15.99
CA LEU A 243 0.93 -5.71 16.02
C LEU A 243 1.90 -6.88 15.90
N ILE A 244 1.91 -7.76 16.87
CA ILE A 244 2.82 -8.90 16.95
C ILE A 244 2.02 -10.20 16.87
N SER A 245 2.46 -11.13 16.02
CA SER A 245 1.91 -12.49 15.95
C SER A 245 3.04 -13.49 15.69
N GLY A 246 3.08 -14.57 16.46
CA GLY A 246 4.14 -15.58 16.34
C GLY A 246 5.55 -15.05 16.66
N GLY A 247 5.67 -13.95 17.41
CA GLY A 247 6.94 -13.31 17.74
C GLY A 247 7.47 -12.35 16.66
N GLU A 248 6.72 -12.13 15.57
CA GLU A 248 7.09 -11.23 14.49
C GLU A 248 6.20 -9.99 14.48
N VAL A 249 6.77 -8.83 14.12
CA VAL A 249 6.01 -7.59 13.89
C VAL A 249 5.29 -7.69 12.55
N ILE A 250 3.97 -7.75 12.60
CA ILE A 250 3.11 -7.88 11.42
C ILE A 250 2.74 -6.51 10.82
N ALA A 251 2.50 -5.54 11.71
CA ALA A 251 2.17 -4.16 11.33
C ALA A 251 2.68 -3.18 12.37
N GLU A 252 2.95 -1.96 11.92
CA GLU A 252 3.35 -0.85 12.77
C GLU A 252 2.61 0.41 12.33
N VAL A 253 2.05 1.14 13.31
CA VAL A 253 1.30 2.38 13.09
C VAL A 253 1.82 3.46 14.01
N PRO A 254 2.12 4.68 13.51
CA PRO A 254 2.51 5.80 14.33
C PRO A 254 1.43 6.19 15.34
N LEU A 255 1.87 6.56 16.55
CA LEU A 255 1.08 7.28 17.54
C LEU A 255 1.37 8.76 17.40
N VAL A 256 0.32 9.56 17.35
CA VAL A 256 0.42 11.01 17.14
C VAL A 256 -0.39 11.77 18.18
N ALA A 257 -0.03 13.03 18.40
CA ALA A 257 -0.77 13.95 19.27
C ALA A 257 -2.15 14.25 18.68
N ASP A 258 -3.20 14.17 19.48
CA ASP A 258 -4.60 14.41 19.09
C ASP A 258 -4.97 15.91 19.04
N ALA A 259 -4.20 16.77 19.72
CA ALA A 259 -4.50 18.19 19.87
C ALA A 259 -3.24 19.06 19.87
N ASP A 260 -3.46 20.36 19.65
CA ASP A 260 -2.45 21.38 19.86
C ASP A 260 -2.40 21.77 21.35
N VAL A 261 -1.20 21.80 21.93
CA VAL A 261 -0.96 22.26 23.29
C VAL A 261 0.07 23.39 23.23
N PRO A 262 -0.35 24.66 23.42
CA PRO A 262 0.56 25.79 23.37
C PRO A 262 1.47 25.84 24.60
N ARG A 263 2.59 26.53 24.48
CA ARG A 263 3.45 26.84 25.61
C ARG A 263 2.77 27.88 26.49
N ASP A 264 2.80 27.64 27.80
CA ASP A 264 2.32 28.59 28.81
C ASP A 264 3.42 29.64 29.01
N ASP A 265 3.28 30.80 28.35
CA ASP A 265 4.17 31.93 28.57
C ASP A 265 3.69 32.79 29.77
N PHE A 266 4.54 33.69 30.24
CA PHE A 266 4.23 34.54 31.39
C PHE A 266 2.92 35.34 31.24
N PRO A 267 2.56 35.88 30.08
CA PRO A 267 1.27 36.54 29.87
C PRO A 267 0.07 35.59 29.99
N ALA A 268 0.17 34.36 29.44
CA ALA A 268 -0.89 33.35 29.51
C ALA A 268 -1.06 32.83 30.94
N HIS A 269 0.07 32.62 31.66
CA HIS A 269 0.06 32.20 33.06
C HIS A 269 -0.59 33.27 33.94
N TRP A 270 -0.24 34.54 33.75
CA TRP A 270 -0.81 35.67 34.51
C TRP A 270 -2.31 35.85 34.25
N ARG A 271 -2.75 35.69 32.99
CA ARG A 271 -4.18 35.77 32.62
C ARG A 271 -5.00 34.70 33.34
N ARG A 272 -4.49 33.45 33.39
CA ARG A 272 -5.15 32.33 34.05
C ARG A 272 -5.25 32.53 35.57
N ILE A 273 -4.21 33.05 36.23
CA ILE A 273 -4.27 33.42 37.66
C ILE A 273 -5.35 34.45 37.88
N TRP A 274 -5.42 35.47 37.01
CA TRP A 274 -6.39 36.53 37.11
C TRP A 274 -7.83 36.05 36.88
N GLU A 275 -8.05 35.19 35.92
CA GLU A 275 -9.36 34.59 35.63
C GLU A 275 -9.82 33.68 36.79
N ASN A 276 -8.95 32.87 37.35
CA ASN A 276 -9.26 32.06 38.52
C ASN A 276 -9.57 32.93 39.77
N TRP A 277 -8.90 34.03 39.91
CA TRP A 277 -9.15 34.96 41.03
C TRP A 277 -10.51 35.66 40.89
N LEU A 278 -10.88 36.08 39.70
CA LEU A 278 -12.20 36.66 39.41
C LEU A 278 -13.35 35.63 39.58
N MET A 279 -13.12 34.36 39.30
CA MET A 279 -14.12 33.30 39.50
C MET A 279 -14.39 33.05 41.01
N VAL A 280 -13.39 33.24 41.86
CA VAL A 280 -13.55 33.06 43.33
C VAL A 280 -14.36 34.21 43.92
N GLU A 281 -14.34 35.42 43.37
CA GLU A 281 -15.18 36.52 43.85
C GLU A 281 -16.67 36.40 43.49
N ASN A 282 -17.02 35.54 42.51
CA ASN A 282 -18.40 35.34 42.07
C ASN A 282 -19.10 34.08 42.69
N ALA A 283 -18.49 33.43 43.67
CA ALA A 283 -19.18 32.36 44.38
C ALA A 283 -20.32 32.93 45.23
N PRO A 284 -21.58 32.51 45.06
CA PRO A 284 -22.69 33.03 45.85
C PRO A 284 -22.46 32.70 47.34
N VAL A 285 -22.45 33.76 48.18
CA VAL A 285 -22.45 33.63 49.63
C VAL A 285 -23.77 32.94 50.00
N THR A 286 -23.76 31.65 50.28
CA THR A 286 -24.90 30.96 50.90
C THR A 286 -25.01 31.45 52.36
N ASN A 287 -25.87 32.44 52.57
CA ASN A 287 -26.29 32.80 53.91
C ASN A 287 -27.08 31.60 54.50
N GLY A 288 -26.45 30.89 55.45
CA GLY A 288 -27.13 29.93 56.28
C GLY A 288 -28.10 30.69 57.21
N VAL A 289 -29.36 30.25 57.18
CA VAL A 289 -30.34 30.40 58.24
C VAL A 289 -30.71 29.01 58.74
#